data_020e9564d52e8047c897142c115e3b1c
#
_entry.id   020e9564d52e8047c897142c115e3b1c
#
_cell.length_a   1.000
_cell.length_b   1.000
_cell.length_c   1.000
_cell.angle_alpha   90.00
_cell.angle_beta   90.00
_cell.angle_gamma   90.00
#
_symmetry.space_group_name_H-M   'P 1'
#
loop_
_entity.id
_entity.type
_entity.pdbx_description
1 polymer ?
#
loop_
_entity_poly.entity_id
_entity_poly.type
_entity_poly.pdbx_seq_one_letter_code
_entity_poly.pdbx_strand_id
1 'polypeptide(L)'
;MSQNTEAKTAPTRGRRALITGITGQDGSYLAELLMSKGYEVHGIIRRSASFNTGRIDHIYRDPHETGARLFLHYGDLTDAVSLSSIISKVNPTEVYNLGAQSHVRVSFDQPVYTVDVVATGTIKLLEAVRVQQERTGQGIRFYQASSSEMFGKVQEVPQTERTPFYPRSPYGCAKVFGHWVTINYRESYDIHASCGILFNHESPRRGETFVTRKITRAVGRIKLGMQSKLYLGNIDAQRDWGFAGDYVDAMWRMLQQEKPDDYVIATGKMIPVRTFCELAFGHLGLDYRDFVEIDARYFRPAEVDELLGSPEKARRQLGWVPTTSVEELARMMVEADLDLAAREKTLRDAGHEMPASIGHDQ
;
A
#
# COMPACT_ATOMS: atom_id res chain seq x y z
N MET A 1 -21.30 22.42 -27.88
CA MET A 1 -22.01 21.66 -26.82
C MET A 1 -21.54 20.22 -26.92
N SER A 2 -20.49 19.90 -26.17
CA SER A 2 -19.94 18.54 -26.10
C SER A 2 -20.65 17.80 -24.98
N GLN A 3 -21.42 16.77 -25.33
CA GLN A 3 -22.06 15.90 -24.34
C GLN A 3 -20.97 14.99 -23.75
N ASN A 4 -20.68 15.21 -22.47
CA ASN A 4 -19.92 14.29 -21.63
C ASN A 4 -20.77 13.04 -21.42
N THR A 5 -20.51 11.99 -22.16
CA THR A 5 -21.07 10.65 -21.90
C THR A 5 -20.29 10.04 -20.73
N GLU A 6 -20.76 10.29 -19.51
CA GLU A 6 -20.40 9.45 -18.36
C GLU A 6 -20.85 8.01 -18.69
N ALA A 7 -19.89 7.13 -18.88
CA ALA A 7 -20.16 5.70 -18.99
C ALA A 7 -20.75 5.24 -17.64
N LYS A 8 -22.06 5.07 -17.59
CA LYS A 8 -22.77 4.44 -16.47
C LYS A 8 -22.25 3.01 -16.34
N THR A 9 -21.32 2.80 -15.43
CA THR A 9 -20.90 1.46 -15.02
C THR A 9 -22.13 0.70 -14.51
N ALA A 10 -22.42 -0.46 -15.12
CA ALA A 10 -23.50 -1.34 -14.70
C ALA A 10 -23.36 -1.68 -13.20
N PRO A 11 -24.46 -1.91 -12.47
CA PRO A 11 -24.41 -2.18 -11.04
C PRO A 11 -23.56 -3.43 -10.75
N THR A 12 -22.57 -3.28 -9.92
CA THR A 12 -21.59 -4.33 -9.50
C THR A 12 -22.21 -5.34 -8.50
N ARG A 13 -23.52 -5.43 -8.45
CA ARG A 13 -24.27 -6.31 -7.55
C ARG A 13 -23.93 -7.78 -7.84
N GLY A 14 -23.36 -8.46 -6.82
CA GLY A 14 -22.93 -9.86 -6.94
C GLY A 14 -21.42 -10.06 -7.14
N ARG A 15 -20.60 -9.01 -7.26
CA ARG A 15 -19.13 -9.11 -7.31
C ARG A 15 -18.55 -9.28 -5.91
N ARG A 16 -17.65 -10.24 -5.76
CA ARG A 16 -16.93 -10.52 -4.51
C ARG A 16 -15.44 -10.27 -4.71
N ALA A 17 -14.87 -9.42 -3.86
CA ALA A 17 -13.44 -9.14 -3.86
C ALA A 17 -12.78 -9.78 -2.63
N LEU A 18 -11.65 -10.45 -2.82
CA LEU A 18 -10.80 -10.94 -1.75
C LEU A 18 -9.52 -10.11 -1.68
N ILE A 19 -9.22 -9.54 -0.51
CA ILE A 19 -8.06 -8.67 -0.29
C ILE A 19 -7.14 -9.32 0.74
N THR A 20 -5.89 -9.62 0.37
CA THR A 20 -4.83 -9.90 1.34
C THR A 20 -4.23 -8.59 1.83
N GLY A 21 -3.85 -8.51 3.11
CA GLY A 21 -3.32 -7.25 3.67
C GLY A 21 -4.38 -6.15 3.86
N ILE A 22 -5.64 -6.51 4.05
CA ILE A 22 -6.76 -5.57 4.18
C ILE A 22 -6.60 -4.59 5.35
N THR A 23 -5.89 -4.95 6.41
CA THR A 23 -5.59 -4.09 7.56
C THR A 23 -4.45 -3.11 7.32
N GLY A 24 -3.80 -3.17 6.15
CA GLY A 24 -2.79 -2.21 5.71
C GLY A 24 -3.39 -0.90 5.21
N GLN A 25 -2.52 0.06 4.85
CA GLN A 25 -2.93 1.32 4.25
C GLN A 25 -3.81 1.07 3.01
N ASP A 26 -3.24 0.44 1.98
CA ASP A 26 -3.90 0.25 0.69
C ASP A 26 -5.13 -0.65 0.80
N GLY A 27 -5.02 -1.72 1.59
CA GLY A 27 -6.14 -2.64 1.82
C GLY A 27 -7.36 -1.95 2.42
N SER A 28 -7.16 -1.00 3.33
CA SER A 28 -8.26 -0.25 3.95
C SER A 28 -8.93 0.73 2.98
N TYR A 29 -8.16 1.48 2.17
CA TYR A 29 -8.71 2.35 1.13
C TYR A 29 -9.38 1.57 0.01
N LEU A 30 -8.79 0.45 -0.41
CA LEU A 30 -9.38 -0.42 -1.42
C LEU A 30 -10.69 -1.04 -0.96
N ALA A 31 -10.78 -1.47 0.30
CA ALA A 31 -12.01 -1.98 0.88
C ALA A 31 -13.14 -0.94 0.81
N GLU A 32 -12.88 0.31 1.22
CA GLU A 32 -13.84 1.41 1.12
C GLU A 32 -14.27 1.66 -0.33
N LEU A 33 -13.31 1.74 -1.25
CA LEU A 33 -13.58 1.96 -2.67
C LEU A 33 -14.46 0.86 -3.24
N LEU A 34 -14.14 -0.41 -2.98
CA LEU A 34 -14.91 -1.54 -3.49
C LEU A 34 -16.31 -1.61 -2.88
N MET A 35 -16.44 -1.35 -1.58
CA MET A 35 -17.75 -1.27 -0.92
C MET A 35 -18.61 -0.14 -1.52
N SER A 36 -18.02 1.05 -1.81
CA SER A 36 -18.73 2.15 -2.47
C SER A 36 -19.20 1.80 -3.87
N LYS A 37 -18.46 0.90 -4.56
CA LYS A 37 -18.81 0.35 -5.86
C LYS A 37 -19.82 -0.84 -5.78
N GLY A 38 -20.27 -1.19 -4.58
CA GLY A 38 -21.28 -2.22 -4.36
C GLY A 38 -20.74 -3.66 -4.26
N TYR A 39 -19.43 -3.85 -4.09
CA TYR A 39 -18.85 -5.18 -3.87
C TYR A 39 -19.17 -5.71 -2.47
N GLU A 40 -19.23 -7.03 -2.37
CA GLU A 40 -19.00 -7.77 -1.14
C GLU A 40 -17.49 -7.95 -0.99
N VAL A 41 -16.92 -7.46 0.11
CA VAL A 41 -15.47 -7.43 0.34
C VAL A 41 -15.10 -8.46 1.39
N HIS A 42 -14.17 -9.32 1.07
CA HIS A 42 -13.59 -10.30 1.97
C HIS A 42 -12.12 -9.95 2.23
N GLY A 43 -11.73 -9.89 3.49
CA GLY A 43 -10.35 -9.59 3.89
C GLY A 43 -9.67 -10.76 4.57
N ILE A 44 -8.42 -11.05 4.19
CA ILE A 44 -7.58 -11.97 4.93
C ILE A 44 -6.81 -11.18 5.99
N ILE A 45 -6.99 -11.58 7.26
CA ILE A 45 -6.29 -11.03 8.42
C ILE A 45 -5.46 -12.12 9.11
N ARG A 46 -4.27 -11.76 9.58
CA ARG A 46 -3.46 -12.68 10.39
C ARG A 46 -4.02 -12.74 11.81
N ARG A 47 -4.01 -13.92 12.38
CA ARG A 47 -4.35 -14.07 13.81
C ARG A 47 -3.24 -13.44 14.66
N SER A 48 -3.60 -12.51 15.51
CA SER A 48 -2.72 -11.84 16.45
C SER A 48 -3.37 -11.82 17.83
N ALA A 49 -2.56 -11.77 18.88
CA ALA A 49 -3.04 -11.61 20.25
C ALA A 49 -3.63 -10.19 20.49
N SER A 50 -3.20 -9.19 19.72
CA SER A 50 -3.75 -7.85 19.73
C SER A 50 -4.50 -7.56 18.44
N PHE A 51 -5.52 -6.71 18.52
CA PHE A 51 -6.26 -6.26 17.33
C PHE A 51 -5.36 -5.38 16.46
N ASN A 52 -5.39 -5.62 15.15
CA ASN A 52 -4.66 -4.83 14.14
C ASN A 52 -5.61 -4.28 13.08
N THR A 53 -6.90 -4.16 13.39
CA THR A 53 -7.99 -3.78 12.48
C THR A 53 -8.29 -2.29 12.47
N GLY A 54 -7.62 -1.47 13.26
CA GLY A 54 -7.95 -0.05 13.47
C GLY A 54 -8.14 0.80 12.19
N ARG A 55 -7.55 0.37 11.03
CA ARG A 55 -7.76 1.06 9.75
C ARG A 55 -9.07 0.69 9.05
N ILE A 56 -9.75 -0.35 9.50
CA ILE A 56 -11.00 -0.87 8.91
C ILE A 56 -12.17 -0.93 9.89
N ASP A 57 -11.96 -0.62 11.19
CA ASP A 57 -13.01 -0.70 12.21
C ASP A 57 -14.21 0.17 11.86
N HIS A 58 -13.99 1.34 11.28
CA HIS A 58 -15.05 2.30 10.91
C HIS A 58 -15.96 1.80 9.76
N ILE A 59 -15.53 0.82 8.97
CA ILE A 59 -16.33 0.19 7.90
C ILE A 59 -16.81 -1.22 8.26
N TYR A 60 -16.34 -1.77 9.37
CA TYR A 60 -16.75 -3.09 9.84
C TYR A 60 -18.13 -3.02 10.49
N ARG A 61 -18.98 -3.96 10.12
CA ARG A 61 -20.25 -4.24 10.77
C ARG A 61 -20.30 -5.72 11.13
N ASP A 62 -20.95 -6.05 12.24
CA ASP A 62 -21.14 -7.45 12.62
C ASP A 62 -21.84 -8.20 11.47
N PRO A 63 -21.32 -9.35 11.03
CA PRO A 63 -21.94 -10.15 9.97
C PRO A 63 -23.39 -10.59 10.24
N HIS A 64 -23.84 -10.54 11.51
CA HIS A 64 -25.23 -10.80 11.88
C HIS A 64 -26.16 -9.61 11.60
N GLU A 65 -25.61 -8.41 11.32
CA GLU A 65 -26.38 -7.25 10.96
C GLU A 65 -26.73 -7.25 9.46
N THR A 66 -27.96 -6.83 9.17
CA THR A 66 -28.40 -6.64 7.78
C THR A 66 -27.55 -5.57 7.09
N GLY A 67 -27.00 -5.89 5.92
CA GLY A 67 -26.21 -4.97 5.11
C GLY A 67 -24.70 -4.97 5.39
N ALA A 68 -24.20 -5.92 6.20
CA ALA A 68 -22.76 -6.17 6.29
C ALA A 68 -22.20 -6.49 4.89
N ARG A 69 -21.11 -5.83 4.49
CA ARG A 69 -20.44 -6.01 3.20
C ARG A 69 -18.95 -6.31 3.34
N LEU A 70 -18.41 -6.26 4.55
CA LEU A 70 -17.04 -6.59 4.87
C LEU A 70 -17.01 -7.84 5.74
N PHE A 71 -16.32 -8.88 5.25
CA PHE A 71 -16.17 -10.16 5.94
C PHE A 71 -14.68 -10.46 6.13
N LEU A 72 -14.28 -10.81 7.33
CA LEU A 72 -12.89 -11.07 7.67
C LEU A 72 -12.65 -12.58 7.87
N HIS A 73 -11.53 -13.07 7.32
CA HIS A 73 -11.09 -14.46 7.39
C HIS A 73 -9.70 -14.52 7.99
N TYR A 74 -9.49 -15.41 8.96
CA TYR A 74 -8.15 -15.69 9.46
C TYR A 74 -7.37 -16.53 8.45
N GLY A 75 -6.21 -16.05 8.04
CA GLY A 75 -5.31 -16.72 7.11
C GLY A 75 -3.96 -16.03 7.07
N ASP A 76 -2.97 -16.70 6.50
CA ASP A 76 -1.62 -16.19 6.30
C ASP A 76 -1.12 -16.54 4.91
N LEU A 77 -0.35 -15.66 4.26
CA LEU A 77 0.25 -15.93 2.95
C LEU A 77 1.26 -17.08 2.99
N THR A 78 1.78 -17.40 4.16
CA THR A 78 2.67 -18.54 4.36
C THR A 78 1.93 -19.89 4.43
N ASP A 79 0.60 -19.90 4.64
CA ASP A 79 -0.25 -21.07 4.78
C ASP A 79 -1.12 -21.33 3.54
N ALA A 80 -0.64 -22.19 2.62
CA ALA A 80 -1.35 -22.54 1.40
C ALA A 80 -2.71 -23.22 1.64
N VAL A 81 -2.86 -23.95 2.75
CA VAL A 81 -4.11 -24.67 3.05
C VAL A 81 -5.20 -23.68 3.45
N SER A 82 -4.88 -22.70 4.31
CA SER A 82 -5.83 -21.65 4.68
C SER A 82 -6.23 -20.82 3.48
N LEU A 83 -5.28 -20.44 2.60
CA LEU A 83 -5.56 -19.67 1.39
C LEU A 83 -6.53 -20.42 0.46
N SER A 84 -6.27 -21.69 0.17
CA SER A 84 -7.15 -22.53 -0.66
C SER A 84 -8.54 -22.67 -0.08
N SER A 85 -8.65 -22.86 1.24
CA SER A 85 -9.93 -22.95 1.96
C SER A 85 -10.72 -21.65 1.86
N ILE A 86 -10.06 -20.50 2.07
CA ILE A 86 -10.70 -19.17 1.99
C ILE A 86 -11.18 -18.89 0.55
N ILE A 87 -10.31 -19.09 -0.45
CA ILE A 87 -10.67 -18.92 -1.87
C ILE A 87 -11.86 -19.79 -2.25
N SER A 88 -11.86 -21.05 -1.83
CA SER A 88 -12.97 -21.97 -2.09
C SER A 88 -14.28 -21.52 -1.43
N LYS A 89 -14.23 -21.07 -0.17
CA LYS A 89 -15.40 -20.60 0.60
C LYS A 89 -15.97 -19.31 0.03
N VAL A 90 -15.11 -18.33 -0.28
CA VAL A 90 -15.50 -17.01 -0.77
C VAL A 90 -15.94 -17.08 -2.24
N ASN A 91 -15.30 -17.90 -3.04
CA ASN A 91 -15.44 -17.96 -4.48
C ASN A 91 -15.40 -16.54 -5.11
N PRO A 92 -14.28 -15.80 -4.98
CA PRO A 92 -14.20 -14.39 -5.37
C PRO A 92 -14.22 -14.23 -6.88
N THR A 93 -14.70 -13.09 -7.36
CA THR A 93 -14.56 -12.67 -8.76
C THR A 93 -13.26 -11.91 -9.00
N GLU A 94 -12.73 -11.28 -7.94
CA GLU A 94 -11.50 -10.50 -7.98
C GLU A 94 -10.66 -10.80 -6.71
N VAL A 95 -9.35 -10.93 -6.89
CA VAL A 95 -8.38 -11.11 -5.79
C VAL A 95 -7.34 -10.02 -5.87
N TYR A 96 -7.14 -9.30 -4.77
CA TYR A 96 -6.13 -8.25 -4.64
C TYR A 96 -5.06 -8.69 -3.65
N ASN A 97 -3.87 -9.00 -4.16
CA ASN A 97 -2.73 -9.42 -3.33
C ASN A 97 -1.90 -8.22 -2.89
N LEU A 98 -2.26 -7.66 -1.73
CA LEU A 98 -1.57 -6.51 -1.10
C LEU A 98 -0.74 -6.93 0.12
N GLY A 99 -0.93 -8.15 0.61
CA GLY A 99 -0.24 -8.67 1.80
C GLY A 99 1.26 -8.78 1.57
N ALA A 100 2.06 -8.18 2.45
CA ALA A 100 3.51 -8.22 2.39
C ALA A 100 4.15 -7.89 3.75
N GLN A 101 5.38 -8.33 3.97
CA GLN A 101 6.32 -7.63 4.83
C GLN A 101 6.91 -6.50 3.98
N SER A 102 6.42 -5.27 4.11
CA SER A 102 6.69 -4.19 3.16
C SER A 102 7.75 -3.19 3.62
N HIS A 103 8.30 -3.34 4.82
CA HIS A 103 9.33 -2.44 5.33
C HIS A 103 10.71 -2.87 4.81
N VAL A 104 11.28 -2.07 3.89
CA VAL A 104 12.55 -2.40 3.19
C VAL A 104 13.68 -2.66 4.17
N ARG A 105 13.88 -1.81 5.19
CA ARG A 105 14.96 -2.00 6.17
C ARG A 105 14.82 -3.33 6.93
N VAL A 106 13.62 -3.66 7.38
CA VAL A 106 13.31 -4.92 8.09
C VAL A 106 13.61 -6.15 7.22
N SER A 107 13.53 -6.04 5.89
CA SER A 107 13.83 -7.16 5.00
C SER A 107 15.30 -7.60 5.08
N PHE A 108 16.22 -6.73 5.48
CA PHE A 108 17.62 -7.10 5.73
C PHE A 108 17.78 -7.87 7.03
N ASP A 109 16.96 -7.59 8.04
CA ASP A 109 16.99 -8.28 9.33
C ASP A 109 16.20 -9.60 9.31
N GLN A 110 15.15 -9.67 8.46
CA GLN A 110 14.27 -10.84 8.32
C GLN A 110 14.10 -11.27 6.86
N PRO A 111 15.20 -11.62 6.14
CA PRO A 111 15.14 -11.89 4.71
C PRO A 111 14.31 -13.14 4.38
N VAL A 112 14.44 -14.21 5.13
CA VAL A 112 13.73 -15.47 4.90
C VAL A 112 12.21 -15.28 5.06
N TYR A 113 11.78 -14.63 6.15
CA TYR A 113 10.38 -14.33 6.37
C TYR A 113 9.81 -13.41 5.27
N THR A 114 10.59 -12.41 4.85
CA THR A 114 10.19 -11.51 3.76
C THR A 114 9.96 -12.28 2.45
N VAL A 115 10.88 -13.17 2.09
CA VAL A 115 10.76 -14.01 0.88
C VAL A 115 9.57 -14.96 0.99
N ASP A 116 9.36 -15.60 2.13
CA ASP A 116 8.25 -16.54 2.31
C ASP A 116 6.88 -15.85 2.19
N VAL A 117 6.72 -14.68 2.80
CA VAL A 117 5.46 -13.93 2.70
C VAL A 117 5.26 -13.33 1.31
N VAL A 118 6.28 -12.68 0.74
CA VAL A 118 6.13 -11.86 -0.47
C VAL A 118 6.27 -12.69 -1.76
N ALA A 119 7.26 -13.57 -1.84
CA ALA A 119 7.52 -14.39 -3.02
C ALA A 119 6.70 -15.68 -3.00
N THR A 120 6.96 -16.56 -2.02
CA THR A 120 6.25 -17.84 -1.95
C THR A 120 4.78 -17.69 -1.61
N GLY A 121 4.42 -16.67 -0.83
CA GLY A 121 3.02 -16.31 -0.57
C GLY A 121 2.24 -15.95 -1.84
N THR A 122 2.87 -15.22 -2.77
CA THR A 122 2.24 -14.89 -4.06
C THR A 122 1.92 -16.14 -4.88
N ILE A 123 2.87 -17.07 -5.03
CA ILE A 123 2.62 -18.29 -5.81
C ILE A 123 1.60 -19.21 -5.14
N LYS A 124 1.61 -19.31 -3.79
CA LYS A 124 0.59 -20.06 -3.04
C LYS A 124 -0.83 -19.52 -3.32
N LEU A 125 -0.97 -18.19 -3.36
CA LEU A 125 -2.26 -17.55 -3.64
C LEU A 125 -2.68 -17.72 -5.11
N LEU A 126 -1.75 -17.57 -6.07
CA LEU A 126 -2.00 -17.79 -7.50
C LEU A 126 -2.42 -19.25 -7.75
N GLU A 127 -1.79 -20.20 -7.10
CA GLU A 127 -2.13 -21.62 -7.23
C GLU A 127 -3.54 -21.91 -6.67
N ALA A 128 -3.90 -21.30 -5.53
CA ALA A 128 -5.25 -21.41 -4.99
C ALA A 128 -6.31 -20.82 -5.94
N VAL A 129 -5.99 -19.71 -6.63
CA VAL A 129 -6.86 -19.11 -7.65
C VAL A 129 -6.98 -20.03 -8.87
N ARG A 130 -5.87 -20.57 -9.38
CA ARG A 130 -5.85 -21.49 -10.52
C ARG A 130 -6.72 -22.72 -10.28
N VAL A 131 -6.51 -23.39 -9.15
CA VAL A 131 -7.29 -24.58 -8.76
C VAL A 131 -8.77 -24.26 -8.62
N GLN A 132 -9.11 -23.09 -8.06
CA GLN A 132 -10.51 -22.66 -7.94
C GLN A 132 -11.14 -22.41 -9.30
N GLN A 133 -10.44 -21.76 -10.25
CA GLN A 133 -10.93 -21.56 -11.62
C GLN A 133 -11.19 -22.88 -12.33
N GLU A 134 -10.24 -23.82 -12.25
CA GLU A 134 -10.41 -25.15 -12.83
C GLU A 134 -11.61 -25.91 -12.25
N ARG A 135 -11.80 -25.81 -10.93
CA ARG A 135 -12.91 -26.48 -10.25
C ARG A 135 -14.27 -25.91 -10.58
N THR A 136 -14.36 -24.58 -10.77
CA THR A 136 -15.65 -23.89 -10.92
C THR A 136 -15.98 -23.52 -12.38
N GLY A 137 -14.99 -23.50 -13.27
CA GLY A 137 -15.12 -22.94 -14.62
C GLY A 137 -15.30 -21.42 -14.64
N GLN A 138 -15.15 -20.73 -13.52
CA GLN A 138 -15.33 -19.27 -13.41
C GLN A 138 -13.97 -18.57 -13.39
N GLY A 139 -13.79 -17.56 -14.26
CA GLY A 139 -12.60 -16.71 -14.26
C GLY A 139 -12.53 -15.85 -13.01
N ILE A 140 -11.35 -15.77 -12.40
CA ILE A 140 -11.02 -14.89 -11.28
C ILE A 140 -9.97 -13.88 -11.75
N ARG A 141 -10.24 -12.59 -11.57
CA ARG A 141 -9.27 -11.54 -11.89
C ARG A 141 -8.32 -11.35 -10.72
N PHE A 142 -7.03 -11.31 -10.99
CA PHE A 142 -5.98 -11.25 -9.97
C PHE A 142 -5.15 -9.98 -10.12
N TYR A 143 -5.01 -9.22 -9.04
CA TYR A 143 -4.13 -8.07 -8.94
C TYR A 143 -2.92 -8.41 -8.05
N GLN A 144 -1.71 -8.17 -8.56
CA GLN A 144 -0.47 -8.26 -7.82
C GLN A 144 0.09 -6.87 -7.51
N ALA A 145 0.26 -6.56 -6.23
CA ALA A 145 1.00 -5.38 -5.82
C ALA A 145 2.50 -5.61 -6.03
N SER A 146 3.00 -5.14 -7.16
CA SER A 146 4.43 -4.97 -7.43
C SER A 146 4.94 -3.66 -6.82
N SER A 147 6.21 -3.31 -6.98
CA SER A 147 6.83 -2.18 -6.29
C SER A 147 7.92 -1.53 -7.13
N SER A 148 8.07 -0.21 -7.03
CA SER A 148 9.22 0.52 -7.57
C SER A 148 10.58 0.08 -6.99
N GLU A 149 10.60 -0.54 -5.80
CA GLU A 149 11.81 -1.13 -5.20
C GLU A 149 12.40 -2.28 -6.05
N MET A 150 11.64 -2.81 -7.03
CA MET A 150 12.16 -3.76 -8.01
C MET A 150 13.19 -3.14 -8.95
N PHE A 151 13.05 -1.84 -9.27
CA PHE A 151 14.01 -1.12 -10.10
C PHE A 151 15.37 -0.97 -9.41
N GLY A 152 15.39 -0.74 -8.11
CA GLY A 152 16.59 -0.73 -7.27
C GLY A 152 17.70 0.18 -7.78
N LYS A 153 18.80 -0.40 -8.33
CA LYS A 153 19.83 0.36 -9.04
C LYS A 153 19.30 0.73 -10.42
N VAL A 154 18.73 1.92 -10.49
CA VAL A 154 18.00 2.43 -11.65
C VAL A 154 18.83 2.35 -12.93
N GLN A 155 18.25 1.80 -14.00
CA GLN A 155 18.89 1.63 -15.30
C GLN A 155 18.50 2.74 -16.29
N GLU A 156 17.36 3.38 -16.10
CA GLU A 156 16.86 4.50 -16.88
C GLU A 156 15.89 5.37 -16.07
N VAL A 157 15.75 6.64 -16.42
CA VAL A 157 14.86 7.62 -15.76
C VAL A 157 14.07 8.36 -16.85
N PRO A 158 12.74 8.47 -16.76
CA PRO A 158 11.87 7.81 -15.76
C PRO A 158 11.73 6.29 -15.98
N GLN A 159 11.39 5.56 -14.92
CA GLN A 159 11.13 4.13 -15.01
C GLN A 159 9.77 3.87 -15.65
N THR A 160 9.75 2.89 -16.55
CA THR A 160 8.55 2.42 -17.27
C THR A 160 8.33 0.92 -17.00
N GLU A 161 7.28 0.35 -17.56
CA GLU A 161 7.00 -1.09 -17.50
C GLU A 161 8.05 -1.94 -18.22
N ARG A 162 8.93 -1.32 -19.02
CA ARG A 162 10.01 -1.99 -19.77
C ARG A 162 11.38 -1.83 -19.12
N THR A 163 11.51 -0.95 -18.15
CA THR A 163 12.77 -0.71 -17.44
C THR A 163 13.23 -1.98 -16.74
N PRO A 164 14.48 -2.44 -16.97
CA PRO A 164 15.02 -3.63 -16.32
C PRO A 164 15.05 -3.49 -14.79
N PHE A 165 14.71 -4.56 -14.09
CA PHE A 165 14.80 -4.62 -12.64
C PHE A 165 16.21 -4.93 -12.16
N TYR A 166 16.68 -4.19 -11.15
CA TYR A 166 17.94 -4.44 -10.46
C TYR A 166 17.76 -4.21 -8.94
N PRO A 167 17.02 -5.12 -8.24
CA PRO A 167 16.62 -4.90 -6.85
C PRO A 167 17.83 -4.77 -5.92
N ARG A 168 17.70 -3.94 -4.88
CA ARG A 168 18.77 -3.63 -3.91
C ARG A 168 18.42 -4.05 -2.49
N SER A 169 17.37 -4.87 -2.32
CA SER A 169 16.95 -5.38 -1.02
C SER A 169 16.31 -6.77 -1.15
N PRO A 170 16.30 -7.58 -0.07
CA PRO A 170 15.54 -8.84 -0.07
C PRO A 170 14.06 -8.64 -0.40
N TYR A 171 13.46 -7.54 0.06
CA TYR A 171 12.09 -7.15 -0.31
C TYR A 171 11.94 -6.93 -1.82
N GLY A 172 12.83 -6.13 -2.42
CA GLY A 172 12.84 -5.90 -3.87
C GLY A 172 12.98 -7.20 -4.67
N CYS A 173 13.90 -8.09 -4.28
CA CYS A 173 14.07 -9.40 -4.90
C CYS A 173 12.80 -10.25 -4.81
N ALA A 174 12.16 -10.29 -3.64
CA ALA A 174 10.92 -11.03 -3.44
C ALA A 174 9.76 -10.45 -4.28
N LYS A 175 9.69 -9.12 -4.45
CA LYS A 175 8.72 -8.45 -5.33
C LYS A 175 8.96 -8.76 -6.80
N VAL A 176 10.23 -8.85 -7.25
CA VAL A 176 10.57 -9.27 -8.62
C VAL A 176 10.08 -10.70 -8.89
N PHE A 177 10.29 -11.62 -7.94
CA PHE A 177 9.73 -12.97 -8.06
C PHE A 177 8.19 -12.93 -8.17
N GLY A 178 7.51 -12.23 -7.25
CA GLY A 178 6.04 -12.11 -7.25
C GLY A 178 5.49 -11.51 -8.56
N HIS A 179 6.19 -10.52 -9.12
CA HIS A 179 5.86 -9.91 -10.40
C HIS A 179 5.96 -10.93 -11.54
N TRP A 180 7.10 -11.54 -11.71
CA TRP A 180 7.33 -12.49 -12.83
C TRP A 180 6.51 -13.77 -12.72
N VAL A 181 6.29 -14.32 -11.52
CA VAL A 181 5.41 -15.49 -11.37
C VAL A 181 3.96 -15.15 -11.71
N THR A 182 3.50 -13.92 -11.44
CA THR A 182 2.15 -13.48 -11.84
C THR A 182 2.01 -13.40 -13.35
N ILE A 183 3.01 -12.85 -14.05
CA ILE A 183 3.06 -12.83 -15.52
C ILE A 183 3.08 -14.28 -16.06
N ASN A 184 3.91 -15.14 -15.48
CA ASN A 184 3.97 -16.55 -15.89
C ASN A 184 2.61 -17.25 -15.77
N TYR A 185 1.87 -17.03 -14.66
CA TYR A 185 0.54 -17.62 -14.49
C TYR A 185 -0.50 -17.04 -15.47
N ARG A 186 -0.39 -15.75 -15.80
CA ARG A 186 -1.19 -15.13 -16.86
C ARG A 186 -0.98 -15.82 -18.22
N GLU A 187 0.28 -16.03 -18.59
CA GLU A 187 0.65 -16.59 -19.90
C GLU A 187 0.47 -18.11 -19.98
N SER A 188 0.71 -18.84 -18.89
CA SER A 188 0.68 -20.30 -18.87
C SER A 188 -0.71 -20.88 -18.60
N TYR A 189 -1.55 -20.17 -17.85
CA TYR A 189 -2.84 -20.69 -17.37
C TYR A 189 -4.03 -19.77 -17.72
N ASP A 190 -3.81 -18.75 -18.56
CA ASP A 190 -4.84 -17.80 -19.00
C ASP A 190 -5.60 -17.14 -17.84
N ILE A 191 -4.88 -16.91 -16.71
CA ILE A 191 -5.44 -16.16 -15.58
C ILE A 191 -5.43 -14.67 -15.92
N HIS A 192 -6.57 -13.99 -15.77
CA HIS A 192 -6.61 -12.54 -15.91
C HIS A 192 -5.87 -11.88 -14.73
N ALA A 193 -4.53 -11.80 -14.82
CA ALA A 193 -3.67 -11.29 -13.77
C ALA A 193 -2.93 -10.03 -14.23
N SER A 194 -3.00 -8.97 -13.43
CA SER A 194 -2.33 -7.68 -13.69
C SER A 194 -1.41 -7.30 -12.54
N CYS A 195 -0.24 -6.72 -12.87
CA CYS A 195 0.72 -6.23 -11.90
C CYS A 195 0.74 -4.69 -11.86
N GLY A 196 0.53 -4.10 -10.69
CA GLY A 196 0.74 -2.67 -10.48
C GLY A 196 2.14 -2.41 -9.93
N ILE A 197 3.02 -1.77 -10.70
CA ILE A 197 4.35 -1.33 -10.25
C ILE A 197 4.17 0.00 -9.54
N LEU A 198 3.87 -0.08 -8.25
CA LEU A 198 3.51 1.09 -7.47
C LEU A 198 4.75 1.84 -6.99
N PHE A 199 4.77 3.14 -7.24
CA PHE A 199 5.72 4.05 -6.62
C PHE A 199 5.25 4.40 -5.21
N ASN A 200 6.04 5.15 -4.45
CA ASN A 200 5.72 5.45 -3.07
C ASN A 200 4.37 6.17 -2.97
N HIS A 201 3.49 5.69 -2.13
CA HIS A 201 2.19 6.28 -1.91
C HIS A 201 1.83 6.26 -0.43
N GLU A 202 1.36 7.39 0.02
CA GLU A 202 1.28 7.75 1.41
C GLU A 202 -0.14 8.17 1.78
N SER A 203 -0.42 8.22 3.06
CA SER A 203 -1.69 8.72 3.59
C SER A 203 -1.64 8.85 5.12
N PRO A 204 -2.70 9.40 5.75
CA PRO A 204 -2.88 9.32 7.20
C PRO A 204 -2.91 7.91 7.78
N ARG A 205 -3.08 6.87 6.92
CA ARG A 205 -3.08 5.44 7.32
C ARG A 205 -1.76 4.74 7.06
N ARG A 206 -0.73 5.46 6.63
CA ARG A 206 0.62 4.89 6.43
C ARG A 206 1.15 4.31 7.74
N GLY A 207 1.97 3.26 7.68
CA GLY A 207 2.68 2.73 8.84
C GLY A 207 3.59 3.80 9.46
N GLU A 208 3.61 3.90 10.79
CA GLU A 208 4.28 5.00 11.51
C GLU A 208 5.79 5.00 11.38
N THR A 209 6.39 3.86 11.04
CA THR A 209 7.83 3.71 10.82
C THR A 209 8.31 4.16 9.43
N PHE A 210 7.39 4.43 8.49
CA PHE A 210 7.76 4.97 7.18
C PHE A 210 8.07 6.47 7.27
N VAL A 211 9.06 6.92 6.48
CA VAL A 211 9.65 8.25 6.59
C VAL A 211 8.64 9.38 6.58
N THR A 212 7.67 9.39 5.68
CA THR A 212 6.64 10.43 5.59
C THR A 212 5.78 10.46 6.83
N ARG A 213 5.29 9.30 7.30
CA ARG A 213 4.47 9.23 8.50
C ARG A 213 5.30 9.53 9.77
N LYS A 214 6.57 9.08 9.82
CA LYS A 214 7.50 9.45 10.89
C LYS A 214 7.66 10.97 11.01
N ILE A 215 7.75 11.68 9.88
CA ILE A 215 7.82 13.14 9.82
C ILE A 215 6.52 13.76 10.35
N THR A 216 5.37 13.41 9.79
CA THR A 216 4.08 14.04 10.15
C THR A 216 3.68 13.77 11.60
N ARG A 217 3.94 12.57 12.12
CA ARG A 217 3.78 12.25 13.55
C ARG A 217 4.65 13.12 14.44
N ALA A 218 5.93 13.28 14.08
CA ALA A 218 6.85 14.14 14.84
C ALA A 218 6.41 15.61 14.80
N VAL A 219 6.00 16.13 13.64
CA VAL A 219 5.51 17.50 13.49
C VAL A 219 4.34 17.80 14.42
N GLY A 220 3.32 16.93 14.46
CA GLY A 220 2.18 17.07 15.37
C GLY A 220 2.59 17.06 16.85
N ARG A 221 3.49 16.14 17.24
CA ARG A 221 3.98 16.02 18.62
C ARG A 221 4.89 17.19 19.03
N ILE A 222 5.75 17.66 18.12
CA ILE A 222 6.60 18.85 18.35
C ILE A 222 5.75 20.09 18.54
N LYS A 223 4.73 20.30 17.71
CA LYS A 223 3.80 21.44 17.83
C LYS A 223 3.13 21.50 19.19
N LEU A 224 2.84 20.35 19.79
CA LEU A 224 2.18 20.26 21.11
C LEU A 224 3.16 20.12 22.28
N GLY A 225 4.46 20.27 22.05
CA GLY A 225 5.50 20.17 23.09
C GLY A 225 5.70 18.76 23.65
N MET A 226 5.31 17.74 22.92
CA MET A 226 5.42 16.33 23.32
C MET A 226 6.72 15.67 22.85
N GLN A 227 7.41 16.29 21.91
CA GLN A 227 8.68 15.81 21.32
C GLN A 227 9.56 17.02 21.00
N SER A 228 10.88 16.87 21.13
CA SER A 228 11.84 17.96 20.90
C SER A 228 12.61 17.84 19.60
N LYS A 229 12.87 16.63 19.12
CA LYS A 229 13.70 16.37 17.93
C LYS A 229 13.13 15.22 17.11
N LEU A 230 13.46 15.24 15.82
CA LEU A 230 13.19 14.18 14.87
C LEU A 230 14.51 13.72 14.23
N TYR A 231 14.83 12.44 14.34
CA TYR A 231 16.02 11.85 13.75
C TYR A 231 15.66 11.14 12.44
N LEU A 232 16.36 11.51 11.35
CA LEU A 232 16.17 10.96 10.00
C LEU A 232 17.51 10.46 9.44
N GLY A 233 17.45 9.61 8.43
CA GLY A 233 18.60 9.21 7.62
C GLY A 233 18.87 10.21 6.50
N ASN A 234 19.06 9.71 5.25
CA ASN A 234 19.33 10.53 4.09
C ASN A 234 18.11 11.37 3.68
N ILE A 235 18.13 12.67 3.97
CA ILE A 235 17.05 13.60 3.60
C ILE A 235 17.15 14.13 2.17
N ASP A 236 18.23 13.83 1.45
CA ASP A 236 18.44 14.23 0.07
C ASP A 236 17.98 13.15 -0.93
N ALA A 237 17.65 11.95 -0.44
CA ALA A 237 17.05 10.90 -1.25
C ALA A 237 15.74 11.37 -1.87
N GLN A 238 15.59 11.13 -3.17
CA GLN A 238 14.44 11.61 -3.95
C GLN A 238 13.41 10.51 -4.18
N ARG A 239 12.14 10.84 -4.04
CA ARG A 239 11.03 9.88 -4.23
C ARG A 239 9.85 10.54 -4.94
N ASP A 240 9.18 9.73 -5.75
CA ASP A 240 7.86 10.03 -6.29
C ASP A 240 6.81 9.58 -5.27
N TRP A 241 6.12 10.52 -4.64
CA TRP A 241 5.09 10.27 -3.63
C TRP A 241 3.71 10.67 -4.11
N GLY A 242 2.78 9.71 -4.10
CA GLY A 242 1.36 9.93 -4.37
C GLY A 242 0.46 9.62 -3.17
N PHE A 243 -0.82 9.85 -3.34
CA PHE A 243 -1.85 9.53 -2.34
C PHE A 243 -2.37 8.09 -2.52
N ALA A 244 -2.42 7.32 -1.45
CA ALA A 244 -2.86 5.92 -1.49
C ALA A 244 -4.30 5.75 -2.03
N GLY A 245 -5.19 6.72 -1.78
CA GLY A 245 -6.55 6.71 -2.32
C GLY A 245 -6.60 6.76 -3.85
N ASP A 246 -5.69 7.52 -4.48
CA ASP A 246 -5.56 7.55 -5.95
C ASP A 246 -5.04 6.20 -6.47
N TYR A 247 -4.08 5.58 -5.76
CA TYR A 247 -3.45 4.33 -6.18
C TYR A 247 -4.39 3.13 -6.14
N VAL A 248 -5.27 3.05 -5.14
CA VAL A 248 -6.25 1.94 -5.09
C VAL A 248 -7.31 2.03 -6.20
N ASP A 249 -7.61 3.23 -6.70
CA ASP A 249 -8.45 3.39 -7.90
C ASP A 249 -7.77 2.82 -9.14
N ALA A 250 -6.44 3.01 -9.29
CA ALA A 250 -5.67 2.35 -10.34
C ALA A 250 -5.73 0.82 -10.24
N MET A 251 -5.57 0.26 -9.03
CA MET A 251 -5.66 -1.19 -8.80
C MET A 251 -7.00 -1.75 -9.28
N TRP A 252 -8.10 -1.07 -8.94
CA TRP A 252 -9.43 -1.46 -9.40
C TRP A 252 -9.56 -1.34 -10.93
N ARG A 253 -9.12 -0.22 -11.52
CA ARG A 253 -9.19 0.01 -12.98
C ARG A 253 -8.43 -1.04 -13.79
N MET A 254 -7.29 -1.52 -13.30
CA MET A 254 -6.51 -2.59 -13.95
C MET A 254 -7.32 -3.87 -14.11
N LEU A 255 -8.07 -4.24 -13.07
CA LEU A 255 -8.90 -5.44 -13.13
C LEU A 255 -10.21 -5.25 -13.89
N GLN A 256 -10.56 -4.03 -14.32
CA GLN A 256 -11.74 -3.79 -15.18
C GLN A 256 -11.39 -3.86 -16.68
N GLN A 257 -10.10 -3.93 -17.03
CA GLN A 257 -9.68 -4.04 -18.43
C GLN A 257 -10.11 -5.38 -19.04
N GLU A 258 -10.32 -5.40 -20.35
CA GLU A 258 -10.64 -6.63 -21.09
C GLU A 258 -9.45 -7.60 -21.08
N LYS A 259 -8.24 -7.07 -21.24
CA LYS A 259 -7.00 -7.83 -21.23
C LYS A 259 -6.13 -7.42 -20.03
N PRO A 260 -5.56 -8.39 -19.32
CA PRO A 260 -4.62 -8.09 -18.23
C PRO A 260 -3.31 -7.53 -18.77
N ASP A 261 -2.73 -6.58 -18.04
CA ASP A 261 -1.43 -5.99 -18.37
C ASP A 261 -0.77 -5.42 -17.10
N ASP A 262 0.48 -4.97 -17.20
CA ASP A 262 1.25 -4.41 -16.10
C ASP A 262 1.35 -2.89 -16.26
N TYR A 263 1.31 -2.15 -15.14
CA TYR A 263 1.26 -0.69 -15.16
C TYR A 263 2.14 -0.08 -14.09
N VAL A 264 2.95 0.92 -14.48
CA VAL A 264 3.59 1.84 -13.56
C VAL A 264 2.54 2.83 -13.04
N ILE A 265 2.39 2.89 -11.74
CA ILE A 265 1.53 3.87 -11.05
C ILE A 265 2.43 4.78 -10.23
N ALA A 266 2.49 6.04 -10.67
CA ALA A 266 3.38 7.07 -10.16
C ALA A 266 2.75 8.45 -10.38
N THR A 267 3.27 9.47 -9.70
CA THR A 267 2.83 10.85 -9.96
C THR A 267 3.58 11.47 -11.16
N GLY A 268 4.74 10.92 -11.49
CA GLY A 268 5.66 11.50 -12.49
C GLY A 268 6.42 12.73 -11.97
N LYS A 269 6.39 12.96 -10.65
CA LYS A 269 7.13 14.04 -9.99
C LYS A 269 7.91 13.48 -8.80
N MET A 270 9.13 13.91 -8.68
CA MET A 270 10.05 13.47 -7.64
C MET A 270 10.48 14.66 -6.80
N ILE A 271 10.49 14.49 -5.48
CA ILE A 271 11.02 15.49 -4.54
C ILE A 271 11.94 14.82 -3.51
N PRO A 272 12.93 15.55 -2.96
CA PRO A 272 13.72 15.04 -1.84
C PRO A 272 12.92 14.98 -0.54
N VAL A 273 13.31 14.10 0.38
CA VAL A 273 12.74 14.00 1.74
C VAL A 273 12.77 15.36 2.45
N ARG A 274 13.83 16.15 2.23
CA ARG A 274 13.98 17.53 2.74
C ARG A 274 12.76 18.38 2.40
N THR A 275 12.31 18.37 1.15
CA THR A 275 11.13 19.14 0.71
C THR A 275 9.86 18.66 1.40
N PHE A 276 9.71 17.35 1.63
CA PHE A 276 8.59 16.86 2.42
C PHE A 276 8.63 17.35 3.88
N CYS A 277 9.83 17.47 4.48
CA CYS A 277 9.99 18.11 5.79
C CYS A 277 9.58 19.59 5.75
N GLU A 278 10.03 20.34 4.73
CA GLU A 278 9.65 21.76 4.54
C GLU A 278 8.13 21.93 4.47
N LEU A 279 7.44 21.11 3.68
CA LEU A 279 5.99 21.13 3.56
C LEU A 279 5.29 20.78 4.88
N ALA A 280 5.73 19.71 5.54
CA ALA A 280 5.08 19.22 6.75
C ALA A 280 5.25 20.17 7.95
N PHE A 281 6.48 20.64 8.21
CA PHE A 281 6.77 21.58 9.29
C PHE A 281 6.17 22.98 8.99
N GLY A 282 6.34 23.45 7.75
CA GLY A 282 5.83 24.75 7.31
C GLY A 282 4.32 24.86 7.44
N HIS A 283 3.56 23.78 7.27
CA HIS A 283 2.10 23.78 7.46
C HIS A 283 1.67 24.20 8.88
N LEU A 284 2.47 23.88 9.90
CA LEU A 284 2.23 24.31 11.29
C LEU A 284 3.06 25.52 11.71
N GLY A 285 3.70 26.23 10.76
CA GLY A 285 4.52 27.41 11.04
C GLY A 285 5.82 27.09 11.80
N LEU A 286 6.41 25.91 11.56
CA LEU A 286 7.67 25.48 12.14
C LEU A 286 8.76 25.41 11.05
N ASP A 287 10.01 25.66 11.43
CA ASP A 287 11.17 25.40 10.57
C ASP A 287 11.76 24.03 10.89
N TYR A 288 11.78 23.11 9.92
CA TYR A 288 12.29 21.76 10.15
C TYR A 288 13.76 21.73 10.60
N ARG A 289 14.55 22.75 10.22
CA ARG A 289 15.98 22.85 10.57
C ARG A 289 16.23 22.97 12.06
N ASP A 290 15.24 23.45 12.81
CA ASP A 290 15.33 23.56 14.27
C ASP A 290 15.11 22.23 14.98
N PHE A 291 14.49 21.24 14.29
CA PHE A 291 14.01 20.01 14.91
C PHE A 291 14.57 18.73 14.30
N VAL A 292 14.97 18.75 13.03
CA VAL A 292 15.45 17.55 12.32
C VAL A 292 16.95 17.41 12.47
N GLU A 293 17.39 16.24 12.92
CA GLU A 293 18.79 15.84 13.01
C GLU A 293 19.03 14.59 12.16
N ILE A 294 20.21 14.54 11.51
CA ILE A 294 20.61 13.39 10.71
C ILE A 294 21.31 12.36 11.60
N ASP A 295 20.84 11.11 11.53
CA ASP A 295 21.44 9.99 12.27
C ASP A 295 21.84 8.87 11.30
N ALA A 296 23.12 8.53 11.31
CA ALA A 296 23.69 7.51 10.44
C ALA A 296 23.08 6.11 10.63
N ARG A 297 22.49 5.82 11.79
CA ARG A 297 21.81 4.53 12.08
C ARG A 297 20.61 4.27 11.16
N TYR A 298 20.01 5.33 10.59
CA TYR A 298 18.85 5.23 9.69
C TYR A 298 19.22 5.13 8.21
N PHE A 299 20.52 5.11 7.87
CA PHE A 299 20.94 4.86 6.49
C PHE A 299 20.73 3.40 6.11
N ARG A 300 20.33 3.14 4.89
CA ARG A 300 20.17 1.78 4.36
C ARG A 300 21.52 1.19 3.96
N PRO A 301 21.75 -0.12 4.11
CA PRO A 301 22.98 -0.79 3.64
C PRO A 301 23.20 -0.63 2.13
N ALA A 302 22.12 -0.54 1.34
CA ALA A 302 22.14 -0.27 -0.08
C ALA A 302 21.05 0.76 -0.39
N GLU A 303 21.45 2.00 -0.64
CA GLU A 303 20.52 3.09 -0.92
C GLU A 303 20.00 3.01 -2.37
N VAL A 304 18.81 3.53 -2.57
CA VAL A 304 18.20 3.81 -3.87
C VAL A 304 18.09 5.33 -3.98
N ASP A 305 18.89 5.92 -4.85
CA ASP A 305 19.03 7.38 -4.92
C ASP A 305 17.81 8.05 -5.54
N GLU A 306 17.31 7.51 -6.66
CA GLU A 306 16.22 8.09 -7.44
C GLU A 306 15.18 7.05 -7.81
N LEU A 307 13.90 7.40 -7.63
CA LEU A 307 12.77 6.63 -8.16
C LEU A 307 11.76 7.61 -8.75
N LEU A 308 11.69 7.67 -10.08
CA LEU A 308 10.77 8.50 -10.85
C LEU A 308 10.01 7.63 -11.85
N GLY A 309 8.71 7.41 -11.63
CA GLY A 309 7.87 6.59 -12.49
C GLY A 309 7.24 7.37 -13.64
N SER A 310 7.08 6.73 -14.80
CA SER A 310 6.28 7.25 -15.91
C SER A 310 4.85 6.71 -15.86
N PRO A 311 3.83 7.52 -15.52
CA PRO A 311 2.44 7.08 -15.48
C PRO A 311 1.76 7.07 -16.86
N GLU A 312 2.49 7.26 -17.95
CA GLU A 312 1.91 7.48 -19.28
C GLU A 312 1.05 6.31 -19.79
N LYS A 313 1.45 5.08 -19.50
CA LYS A 313 0.65 3.89 -19.88
C LYS A 313 -0.66 3.85 -19.10
N ALA A 314 -0.61 4.08 -17.79
CA ALA A 314 -1.79 4.12 -16.94
C ALA A 314 -2.75 5.24 -17.35
N ARG A 315 -2.21 6.43 -17.66
CA ARG A 315 -3.01 7.56 -18.19
C ARG A 315 -3.74 7.19 -19.47
N ARG A 316 -3.01 6.63 -20.44
CA ARG A 316 -3.55 6.32 -21.77
C ARG A 316 -4.55 5.16 -21.75
N GLN A 317 -4.24 4.08 -21.02
CA GLN A 317 -5.03 2.84 -21.09
C GLN A 317 -6.09 2.74 -20.00
N LEU A 318 -5.79 3.21 -18.78
CA LEU A 318 -6.71 3.16 -17.65
C LEU A 318 -7.52 4.46 -17.49
N GLY A 319 -7.13 5.54 -18.17
CA GLY A 319 -7.66 6.88 -17.90
C GLY A 319 -7.33 7.35 -16.47
N TRP A 320 -6.27 6.80 -15.88
CA TRP A 320 -5.88 7.12 -14.51
C TRP A 320 -4.87 8.26 -14.46
N VAL A 321 -5.11 9.19 -13.57
CA VAL A 321 -4.17 10.27 -13.22
C VAL A 321 -4.21 10.47 -11.70
N PRO A 322 -3.07 10.79 -11.05
CA PRO A 322 -3.09 11.18 -9.64
C PRO A 322 -3.84 12.51 -9.49
N THR A 323 -4.70 12.60 -8.48
CA THR A 323 -5.53 13.79 -8.22
C THR A 323 -5.02 14.63 -7.06
N THR A 324 -4.24 14.04 -6.16
CA THR A 324 -3.74 14.67 -4.95
C THR A 324 -2.29 15.11 -5.14
N SER A 325 -1.99 16.40 -4.93
CA SER A 325 -0.62 16.91 -4.96
C SER A 325 0.16 16.51 -3.71
N VAL A 326 1.50 16.58 -3.76
CA VAL A 326 2.34 16.26 -2.59
C VAL A 326 2.15 17.27 -1.46
N GLU A 327 1.88 18.53 -1.77
CA GLU A 327 1.55 19.58 -0.80
C GLU A 327 0.26 19.25 -0.05
N GLU A 328 -0.78 18.86 -0.80
CA GLU A 328 -2.06 18.46 -0.21
C GLU A 328 -1.92 17.17 0.60
N LEU A 329 -1.15 16.21 0.12
CA LEU A 329 -0.83 14.98 0.83
C LEU A 329 -0.14 15.26 2.16
N ALA A 330 0.92 16.10 2.16
CA ALA A 330 1.64 16.48 3.38
C ALA A 330 0.69 17.18 4.38
N ARG A 331 -0.14 18.13 3.90
CA ARG A 331 -1.16 18.81 4.72
C ARG A 331 -2.12 17.82 5.37
N MET A 332 -2.72 16.94 4.57
CA MET A 332 -3.67 15.93 5.03
C MET A 332 -3.07 15.02 6.11
N MET A 333 -1.83 14.58 5.91
CA MET A 333 -1.14 13.72 6.85
C MET A 333 -0.80 14.46 8.16
N VAL A 334 -0.33 15.72 8.07
CA VAL A 334 -0.01 16.55 9.25
C VAL A 334 -1.26 16.85 10.06
N GLU A 335 -2.38 17.22 9.43
CA GLU A 335 -3.64 17.50 10.13
C GLU A 335 -4.14 16.28 10.90
N ALA A 336 -4.12 15.10 10.27
CA ALA A 336 -4.51 13.85 10.92
C ALA A 336 -3.59 13.48 12.10
N ASP A 337 -2.29 13.68 11.96
CA ASP A 337 -1.32 13.37 13.01
C ASP A 337 -1.29 14.41 14.13
N LEU A 338 -1.63 15.67 13.85
CA LEU A 338 -1.84 16.70 14.87
C LEU A 338 -3.06 16.36 15.75
N ASP A 339 -4.19 15.96 15.13
CA ASP A 339 -5.38 15.52 15.86
C ASP A 339 -5.06 14.30 16.75
N LEU A 340 -4.33 13.33 16.20
CA LEU A 340 -3.89 12.16 16.96
C LEU A 340 -2.98 12.55 18.14
N ALA A 341 -2.02 13.45 17.93
CA ALA A 341 -1.14 13.96 18.98
C ALA A 341 -1.92 14.76 20.05
N ALA A 342 -2.95 15.50 19.66
CA ALA A 342 -3.80 16.22 20.61
C ALA A 342 -4.58 15.26 21.52
N ARG A 343 -5.09 14.16 20.98
CA ARG A 343 -5.74 13.10 21.78
C ARG A 343 -4.74 12.43 22.73
N GLU A 344 -3.54 12.08 22.26
CA GLU A 344 -2.47 11.54 23.08
C GLU A 344 -2.11 12.49 24.23
N LYS A 345 -1.99 13.79 23.93
CA LYS A 345 -1.71 14.81 24.94
C LYS A 345 -2.81 14.88 26.00
N THR A 346 -4.09 14.88 25.58
CA THR A 346 -5.23 14.90 26.49
C THR A 346 -5.22 13.72 27.48
N LEU A 347 -4.96 12.51 26.98
CA LEU A 347 -4.87 11.32 27.82
C LEU A 347 -3.69 11.41 28.80
N ARG A 348 -2.53 11.87 28.33
CA ARG A 348 -1.35 12.07 29.19
C ARG A 348 -1.60 13.10 30.26
N ASP A 349 -2.19 14.25 29.92
CA ASP A 349 -2.46 15.35 30.85
C ASP A 349 -3.53 14.96 31.89
N ALA A 350 -4.41 13.99 31.55
CA ALA A 350 -5.37 13.37 32.45
C ALA A 350 -4.76 12.26 33.34
N GLY A 351 -3.45 12.01 33.25
CA GLY A 351 -2.75 10.99 34.06
C GLY A 351 -2.87 9.55 33.56
N HIS A 352 -3.37 9.34 32.33
CA HIS A 352 -3.37 8.01 31.72
C HIS A 352 -1.99 7.68 31.15
N GLU A 353 -1.48 6.50 31.51
CA GLU A 353 -0.27 5.96 30.86
C GLU A 353 -0.61 5.63 29.41
N MET A 354 0.06 6.31 28.47
CA MET A 354 0.05 5.89 27.06
C MET A 354 0.98 4.68 26.93
N PRO A 355 0.58 3.64 26.19
CA PRO A 355 1.52 2.59 25.81
C PRO A 355 2.76 3.28 25.22
N ALA A 356 3.93 2.99 25.79
CA ALA A 356 5.18 3.47 25.22
C ALA A 356 5.15 3.06 23.74
N SER A 357 5.25 4.04 22.83
CA SER A 357 5.37 3.77 21.41
C SER A 357 6.73 3.09 21.22
N ILE A 358 6.76 1.77 21.38
CA ILE A 358 7.92 0.94 21.08
C ILE A 358 8.15 1.07 19.59
N GLY A 359 9.14 1.83 19.17
CA GLY A 359 9.50 1.92 17.77
C GLY A 359 10.04 3.24 17.27
N HIS A 360 10.28 4.21 18.11
CA HIS A 360 10.94 5.45 17.65
C HIS A 360 12.46 5.32 17.49
N ASP A 361 13.06 4.21 17.94
CA ASP A 361 14.52 4.00 17.97
C ASP A 361 15.01 2.73 17.22
N GLN A 362 14.18 2.11 16.33
CA GLN A 362 14.61 0.97 15.50
C GLN A 362 14.57 1.30 14.02
#